data_060c0d3f9713c2b24797f74ae64cc197
#
_entry.id   060c0d3f9713c2b24797f74ae64cc197
#
_cell.length_a   1.000
_cell.length_b   1.000
_cell.length_c   1.000
_cell.angle_alpha   90.00
_cell.angle_beta   90.00
_cell.angle_gamma   90.00
#
_symmetry.space_group_name_H-M   'P 1'
#
loop_
_entity.id
_entity.type
_entity.pdbx_description
1 polymer ?
#
loop_
_entity_poly.entity_id
_entity_poly.type
_entity_poly.pdbx_seq_one_letter_code
_entity_poly.pdbx_strand_id
1 'polypeptide(L)'
;MMKNRREAVTTVGLLVAGGLASPVFAQSGSSTASLAERFVSTLNAHDIDGFAALFSDSYVNHQVSAAAPPPPPNVTPKQGTVAFFKARLTGLPDLKVTIEAMVTDKDHVAASFIYTGTHKDTYFGIAPTGRPLRFTSCDIFRVQDERIVEHWGMGDIAGVLAQLRA
;
A
#
# COMPACT_ATOMS: atom_id res chain seq x y z
N MET A 1 48.96 -69.35 -38.66
CA MET A 1 47.45 -69.47 -38.73
C MET A 1 46.87 -68.86 -37.42
N MET A 2 46.50 -67.57 -37.50
CA MET A 2 46.16 -66.78 -36.35
C MET A 2 44.62 -66.65 -36.25
N LYS A 3 44.11 -66.99 -35.11
CA LYS A 3 42.68 -66.99 -34.83
C LYS A 3 42.35 -65.73 -34.01
N ASN A 4 41.69 -64.72 -34.61
CA ASN A 4 41.30 -63.51 -33.93
C ASN A 4 40.03 -63.78 -33.12
N ARG A 5 40.10 -63.57 -31.80
CA ARG A 5 38.91 -63.44 -30.95
C ARG A 5 38.57 -61.97 -30.83
N ARG A 6 37.39 -61.59 -31.27
CA ARG A 6 36.78 -60.28 -30.98
C ARG A 6 36.00 -60.42 -29.65
N GLU A 7 36.47 -59.69 -28.65
CA GLU A 7 35.69 -59.48 -27.42
C GLU A 7 34.71 -58.33 -27.61
N ALA A 8 33.46 -58.61 -27.33
CA ALA A 8 32.41 -57.59 -27.39
C ALA A 8 32.38 -56.89 -26.02
N VAL A 9 32.67 -55.60 -26.02
CA VAL A 9 32.52 -54.75 -24.82
C VAL A 9 31.11 -54.23 -24.82
N THR A 10 30.28 -54.66 -23.85
CA THR A 10 28.94 -54.16 -23.61
C THR A 10 29.06 -52.89 -22.73
N THR A 11 28.85 -51.74 -23.32
CA THR A 11 28.80 -50.46 -22.60
C THR A 11 27.39 -50.28 -22.05
N VAL A 12 27.27 -50.36 -20.73
CA VAL A 12 26.02 -50.02 -20.02
C VAL A 12 26.00 -48.49 -19.88
N GLY A 13 25.13 -47.83 -20.64
CA GLY A 13 24.88 -46.40 -20.52
C GLY A 13 23.98 -46.10 -19.34
N LEU A 14 24.51 -45.43 -18.30
CA LEU A 14 23.77 -44.90 -17.18
C LEU A 14 23.14 -43.57 -17.58
N LEU A 15 21.83 -43.56 -17.86
CA LEU A 15 21.04 -42.35 -18.05
C LEU A 15 20.80 -41.66 -16.69
N VAL A 16 21.59 -40.64 -16.40
CA VAL A 16 21.29 -39.70 -15.30
C VAL A 16 20.28 -38.70 -15.81
N ALA A 17 19.01 -38.86 -15.44
CA ALA A 17 17.99 -37.85 -15.65
C ALA A 17 18.24 -36.70 -14.66
N GLY A 18 18.99 -35.71 -15.10
CA GLY A 18 19.14 -34.43 -14.40
C GLY A 18 17.87 -33.62 -14.49
N GLY A 19 17.00 -33.71 -13.49
CA GLY A 19 15.89 -32.79 -13.32
C GLY A 19 16.43 -31.38 -13.08
N LEU A 20 16.28 -30.49 -14.05
CA LEU A 20 16.49 -29.05 -13.89
C LEU A 20 15.35 -28.51 -13.06
N ALA A 21 15.52 -28.47 -11.73
CA ALA A 21 14.67 -27.70 -10.87
C ALA A 21 14.91 -26.22 -11.20
N SER A 22 13.99 -25.61 -11.96
CA SER A 22 13.96 -24.16 -12.13
C SER A 22 13.82 -23.52 -10.76
N PRO A 23 14.66 -22.55 -10.37
CA PRO A 23 14.45 -21.83 -9.15
C PRO A 23 13.13 -21.05 -9.31
N VAL A 24 12.11 -21.44 -8.57
CA VAL A 24 10.95 -20.60 -8.34
C VAL A 24 11.44 -19.43 -7.48
N PHE A 25 11.79 -18.33 -8.13
CA PHE A 25 11.90 -17.05 -7.45
C PHE A 25 10.48 -16.68 -7.01
N ALA A 26 10.10 -17.11 -5.81
CA ALA A 26 9.01 -16.49 -5.10
C ALA A 26 9.44 -15.02 -4.88
N GLN A 27 8.88 -14.10 -5.68
CA GLN A 27 8.85 -12.71 -5.34
C GLN A 27 7.98 -12.60 -4.09
N SER A 28 8.59 -12.80 -2.93
CA SER A 28 8.06 -12.30 -1.69
C SER A 28 8.22 -10.78 -1.77
N GLY A 29 7.22 -10.11 -2.35
CA GLY A 29 7.03 -8.69 -2.07
C GLY A 29 7.15 -8.56 -0.56
N SER A 30 8.03 -7.68 -0.05
CA SER A 30 8.19 -7.53 1.38
C SER A 30 6.81 -7.26 1.98
N SER A 31 6.52 -7.75 3.18
CA SER A 31 5.24 -7.53 3.87
C SER A 31 4.90 -6.03 3.95
N THR A 32 5.92 -5.17 3.97
CA THR A 32 5.82 -3.70 3.94
C THR A 32 5.31 -3.17 2.61
N ALA A 33 5.80 -3.67 1.45
CA ALA A 33 5.29 -3.28 0.13
C ALA A 33 3.82 -3.67 -0.02
N SER A 34 3.46 -4.91 0.33
CA SER A 34 2.08 -5.39 0.24
C SER A 34 1.12 -4.59 1.13
N LEU A 35 1.61 -4.02 2.24
CA LEU A 35 0.79 -3.16 3.09
C LEU A 35 0.41 -1.84 2.39
N ALA A 36 1.36 -1.17 1.71
CA ALA A 36 1.05 0.04 0.95
C ALA A 36 0.07 -0.25 -0.22
N GLU A 37 0.21 -1.40 -0.86
CA GLU A 37 -0.73 -1.86 -1.89
C GLU A 37 -2.13 -2.12 -1.31
N ARG A 38 -2.21 -2.74 -0.13
CA ARG A 38 -3.49 -2.96 0.58
C ARG A 38 -4.11 -1.63 1.03
N PHE A 39 -3.32 -0.66 1.47
CA PHE A 39 -3.78 0.69 1.78
C PHE A 39 -4.50 1.32 0.56
N VAL A 40 -3.88 1.24 -0.62
CA VAL A 40 -4.49 1.73 -1.86
C VAL A 40 -5.73 0.92 -2.26
N SER A 41 -5.67 -0.40 -2.18
CA SER A 41 -6.78 -1.27 -2.62
C SER A 41 -8.03 -1.09 -1.76
N THR A 42 -7.89 -0.96 -0.43
CA THR A 42 -9.04 -0.72 0.46
C THR A 42 -9.70 0.63 0.20
N LEU A 43 -8.91 1.69 -0.05
CA LEU A 43 -9.45 3.00 -0.40
C LEU A 43 -10.15 2.97 -1.77
N ASN A 44 -9.57 2.32 -2.76
CA ASN A 44 -10.17 2.19 -4.11
C ASN A 44 -11.43 1.30 -4.11
N ALA A 45 -11.53 0.37 -3.18
CA ALA A 45 -12.72 -0.47 -2.97
C ALA A 45 -13.77 0.23 -2.07
N HIS A 46 -13.47 1.40 -1.48
CA HIS A 46 -14.27 2.08 -0.45
C HIS A 46 -14.53 1.18 0.77
N ASP A 47 -13.64 0.24 1.02
CA ASP A 47 -13.69 -0.68 2.16
C ASP A 47 -13.06 -0.03 3.40
N ILE A 48 -13.86 0.75 4.13
CA ILE A 48 -13.36 1.47 5.31
C ILE A 48 -13.05 0.51 6.48
N ASP A 49 -13.71 -0.63 6.56
CA ASP A 49 -13.46 -1.63 7.60
C ASP A 49 -12.14 -2.37 7.32
N GLY A 50 -11.92 -2.79 6.07
CA GLY A 50 -10.64 -3.31 5.61
C GLY A 50 -9.50 -2.31 5.76
N PHE A 51 -9.75 -1.02 5.48
CA PHE A 51 -8.80 0.06 5.75
C PHE A 51 -8.46 0.17 7.24
N ALA A 52 -9.46 0.16 8.13
CA ALA A 52 -9.26 0.22 9.58
C ALA A 52 -8.47 -0.99 10.12
N ALA A 53 -8.64 -2.17 9.52
CA ALA A 53 -7.92 -3.38 9.89
C ALA A 53 -6.41 -3.33 9.56
N LEU A 54 -5.97 -2.40 8.69
CA LEU A 54 -4.55 -2.20 8.42
C LEU A 54 -3.78 -1.61 9.60
N PHE A 55 -4.46 -0.97 10.54
CA PHE A 55 -3.83 -0.27 11.67
C PHE A 55 -3.88 -1.10 12.95
N SER A 56 -2.78 -1.10 13.70
CA SER A 56 -2.73 -1.66 15.05
C SER A 56 -3.63 -0.85 16.00
N ASP A 57 -4.11 -1.48 17.07
CA ASP A 57 -4.83 -0.76 18.12
C ASP A 57 -3.91 0.18 18.91
N SER A 58 -2.60 -0.11 18.95
CA SER A 58 -1.55 0.76 19.53
C SER A 58 -0.94 1.74 18.51
N TYR A 59 -1.59 1.96 17.37
CA TYR A 59 -1.11 2.85 16.32
C TYR A 59 -0.85 4.27 16.80
N VAL A 60 0.30 4.82 16.39
CA VAL A 60 0.73 6.19 16.65
C VAL A 60 0.75 6.98 15.33
N ASN A 61 0.09 8.12 15.32
CA ASN A 61 0.13 9.05 14.19
C ASN A 61 1.02 10.24 14.55
N HIS A 62 2.13 10.39 13.85
CA HIS A 62 3.07 11.51 14.01
C HIS A 62 2.77 12.67 13.07
N GLN A 63 1.76 12.55 12.21
CA GLN A 63 1.37 13.62 11.30
C GLN A 63 0.78 14.79 12.09
N VAL A 64 1.34 15.97 11.86
CA VAL A 64 0.83 17.24 12.41
C VAL A 64 0.29 18.07 11.25
N SER A 65 -0.96 18.50 11.34
CA SER A 65 -1.57 19.39 10.36
C SER A 65 -2.18 20.59 11.05
N ALA A 66 -1.72 21.77 10.67
CA ALA A 66 -2.31 23.03 11.14
C ALA A 66 -3.76 23.24 10.63
N ALA A 67 -4.15 22.54 9.59
CA ALA A 67 -5.50 22.61 9.01
C ALA A 67 -6.51 21.67 9.69
N ALA A 68 -6.06 20.74 10.52
CA ALA A 68 -6.91 19.84 11.27
C ALA A 68 -6.87 20.18 12.77
N PRO A 69 -8.02 20.35 13.45
CA PRO A 69 -8.03 20.50 14.88
C PRO A 69 -7.47 19.21 15.53
N PRO A 70 -6.88 19.33 16.73
CA PRO A 70 -6.45 18.14 17.46
C PRO A 70 -7.68 17.25 17.72
N PRO A 71 -7.51 15.91 17.66
CA PRO A 71 -8.61 15.00 17.91
C PRO A 71 -9.15 15.19 19.35
N PRO A 72 -10.43 14.96 19.59
CA PRO A 72 -10.98 14.95 20.93
C PRO A 72 -10.22 13.99 21.85
N PRO A 73 -10.11 14.27 23.16
CA PRO A 73 -9.25 13.50 24.07
C PRO A 73 -9.62 12.01 24.22
N ASN A 74 -10.80 11.59 23.80
CA ASN A 74 -11.30 10.20 23.83
C ASN A 74 -11.25 9.50 22.48
N VAL A 75 -10.66 10.13 21.44
CA VAL A 75 -10.51 9.54 20.12
C VAL A 75 -9.07 9.02 19.97
N THR A 76 -8.94 7.71 19.74
CA THR A 76 -7.63 7.12 19.51
C THR A 76 -7.05 7.59 18.16
N PRO A 77 -5.72 7.59 17.97
CA PRO A 77 -5.10 7.93 16.68
C PRO A 77 -5.67 7.10 15.51
N LYS A 78 -5.91 5.80 15.73
CA LYS A 78 -6.56 4.91 14.76
C LYS A 78 -7.96 5.41 14.38
N GLN A 79 -8.81 5.70 15.37
CA GLN A 79 -10.15 6.20 15.12
C GLN A 79 -10.15 7.54 14.36
N GLY A 80 -9.23 8.45 14.71
CA GLY A 80 -9.08 9.73 14.02
C GLY A 80 -8.66 9.55 12.54
N THR A 81 -7.69 8.67 12.28
CA THR A 81 -7.26 8.36 10.92
C THR A 81 -8.37 7.73 10.09
N VAL A 82 -9.09 6.75 10.65
CA VAL A 82 -10.22 6.09 9.96
C VAL A 82 -11.34 7.10 9.68
N ALA A 83 -11.69 7.96 10.65
CA ALA A 83 -12.69 9.00 10.46
C ALA A 83 -12.30 10.01 9.36
N PHE A 84 -11.02 10.40 9.31
CA PHE A 84 -10.49 11.28 8.26
C PHE A 84 -10.64 10.67 6.85
N PHE A 85 -10.27 9.41 6.68
CA PHE A 85 -10.40 8.73 5.38
C PHE A 85 -11.86 8.42 5.04
N LYS A 86 -12.71 8.11 6.02
CA LYS A 86 -14.16 7.98 5.81
C LYS A 86 -14.77 9.28 5.29
N ALA A 87 -14.43 10.43 5.86
CA ALA A 87 -14.87 11.73 5.39
C ALA A 87 -14.37 12.02 3.95
N ARG A 88 -13.15 11.59 3.61
CA ARG A 88 -12.61 11.70 2.24
C ARG A 88 -13.41 10.85 1.24
N LEU A 89 -13.70 9.60 1.58
CA LEU A 89 -14.52 8.71 0.74
C LEU A 89 -15.95 9.23 0.56
N THR A 90 -16.53 9.83 1.59
CA THR A 90 -17.85 10.48 1.50
C THR A 90 -17.79 11.70 0.57
N GLY A 91 -16.82 12.59 0.79
CA GLY A 91 -16.67 13.81 -0.03
C GLY A 91 -16.32 13.55 -1.49
N LEU A 92 -15.61 12.45 -1.75
CA LEU A 92 -15.11 12.03 -3.06
C LEU A 92 -15.56 10.57 -3.33
N PRO A 93 -16.84 10.33 -3.67
CA PRO A 93 -17.37 8.97 -3.82
C PRO A 93 -16.81 8.19 -5.02
N ASP A 94 -16.09 8.83 -5.90
CA ASP A 94 -15.35 8.25 -7.02
C ASP A 94 -13.83 8.30 -6.79
N LEU A 95 -13.39 8.37 -5.52
CA LEU A 95 -11.97 8.44 -5.15
C LEU A 95 -11.18 7.32 -5.81
N LYS A 96 -10.05 7.71 -6.42
CA LYS A 96 -9.00 6.82 -6.90
C LYS A 96 -7.66 7.21 -6.30
N VAL A 97 -6.94 6.21 -5.81
CA VAL A 97 -5.60 6.35 -5.25
C VAL A 97 -4.65 5.50 -6.05
N THR A 98 -3.48 6.05 -6.38
CA THR A 98 -2.38 5.31 -7.02
C THR A 98 -1.08 5.56 -6.29
N ILE A 99 -0.22 4.56 -6.25
CA ILE A 99 1.17 4.73 -5.80
C ILE A 99 1.96 5.29 -6.97
N GLU A 100 2.59 6.46 -6.77
CA GLU A 100 3.46 7.09 -7.76
C GLU A 100 4.91 6.58 -7.61
N ALA A 101 5.37 6.47 -6.36
CA ALA A 101 6.69 5.96 -6.01
C ALA A 101 6.61 5.27 -4.65
N MET A 102 7.42 4.25 -4.45
CA MET A 102 7.50 3.53 -3.18
C MET A 102 8.91 3.03 -2.96
N VAL A 103 9.39 3.13 -1.73
CA VAL A 103 10.62 2.53 -1.24
C VAL A 103 10.33 1.76 0.04
N THR A 104 11.02 0.65 0.24
CA THR A 104 10.84 -0.19 1.42
C THR A 104 12.18 -0.50 2.06
N ASP A 105 12.18 -0.58 3.37
CA ASP A 105 13.26 -1.14 4.17
C ASP A 105 12.60 -2.02 5.26
N LYS A 106 13.27 -3.05 5.72
CA LYS A 106 12.85 -4.02 6.76
C LYS A 106 11.38 -3.91 7.22
N ASP A 107 11.10 -2.93 8.09
CA ASP A 107 9.80 -2.69 8.70
C ASP A 107 9.18 -1.33 8.31
N HIS A 108 9.78 -0.60 7.35
CA HIS A 108 9.24 0.67 6.87
C HIS A 108 8.90 0.62 5.39
N VAL A 109 7.85 1.32 5.03
CA VAL A 109 7.51 1.66 3.65
C VAL A 109 7.25 3.16 3.57
N ALA A 110 7.91 3.83 2.62
CA ALA A 110 7.62 5.20 2.26
C ALA A 110 7.01 5.22 0.87
N ALA A 111 5.89 5.92 0.69
CA ALA A 111 5.21 5.98 -0.59
C ALA A 111 4.66 7.38 -0.87
N SER A 112 4.74 7.78 -2.15
CA SER A 112 4.02 8.92 -2.71
C SER A 112 2.73 8.41 -3.32
N PHE A 113 1.62 9.02 -2.92
CA PHE A 113 0.28 8.68 -3.41
C PHE A 113 -0.31 9.85 -4.19
N ILE A 114 -1.01 9.52 -5.28
CA ILE A 114 -1.85 10.46 -6.02
C ILE A 114 -3.31 10.10 -5.76
N TYR A 115 -4.08 11.10 -5.36
CA TYR A 115 -5.51 11.01 -5.14
C TYR A 115 -6.24 11.81 -6.22
N THR A 116 -7.28 11.22 -6.80
CA THR A 116 -8.20 11.90 -7.73
C THR A 116 -9.63 11.57 -7.37
N GLY A 117 -10.55 12.49 -7.60
CA GLY A 117 -11.97 12.26 -7.36
C GLY A 117 -12.77 13.53 -7.62
N THR A 118 -14.08 13.43 -7.57
CA THR A 118 -15.00 14.55 -7.75
C THR A 118 -15.64 14.92 -6.41
N HIS A 119 -15.59 16.22 -6.06
CA HIS A 119 -16.18 16.74 -4.81
C HIS A 119 -17.72 16.74 -4.91
N LYS A 120 -18.34 15.70 -4.36
CA LYS A 120 -19.79 15.45 -4.46
C LYS A 120 -20.54 15.49 -3.13
N ASP A 121 -19.82 15.57 -2.00
CA ASP A 121 -20.41 15.75 -0.68
C ASP A 121 -19.53 16.67 0.17
N THR A 122 -19.97 17.03 1.35
CA THR A 122 -19.24 17.91 2.28
C THR A 122 -17.84 17.36 2.58
N TYR A 123 -16.82 18.14 2.28
CA TYR A 123 -15.43 17.80 2.56
C TYR A 123 -14.68 19.03 3.10
N PHE A 124 -13.95 18.89 4.22
CA PHE A 124 -13.37 20.01 4.97
C PHE A 124 -14.37 21.13 5.29
N GLY A 125 -15.63 20.78 5.55
CA GLY A 125 -16.68 21.76 5.86
C GLY A 125 -17.15 22.59 4.65
N ILE A 126 -16.69 22.26 3.44
CA ILE A 126 -17.10 22.91 2.19
C ILE A 126 -18.18 22.06 1.54
N ALA A 127 -19.30 22.70 1.17
CA ALA A 127 -20.41 22.07 0.45
C ALA A 127 -19.97 21.57 -0.92
N PRO A 128 -20.61 20.52 -1.49
CA PRO A 128 -20.21 19.92 -2.75
C PRO A 128 -20.13 20.94 -3.88
N THR A 129 -19.01 20.96 -4.60
CA THR A 129 -18.76 21.89 -5.72
C THR A 129 -18.89 21.23 -7.09
N GLY A 130 -18.92 19.89 -7.16
CA GLY A 130 -18.89 19.13 -8.40
C GLY A 130 -17.52 19.15 -9.11
N ARG A 131 -16.49 19.75 -8.51
CA ARG A 131 -15.19 19.92 -9.14
C ARG A 131 -14.34 18.65 -9.03
N PRO A 132 -13.53 18.34 -10.05
CA PRO A 132 -12.49 17.34 -9.95
C PRO A 132 -11.38 17.85 -9.03
N LEU A 133 -10.89 16.98 -8.15
CA LEU A 133 -9.73 17.22 -7.29
C LEU A 133 -8.59 16.29 -7.69
N ARG A 134 -7.36 16.80 -7.62
CA ARG A 134 -6.14 16.01 -7.73
C ARG A 134 -5.12 16.54 -6.72
N PHE A 135 -4.67 15.67 -5.84
CA PHE A 135 -3.69 16.04 -4.81
C PHE A 135 -2.79 14.84 -4.48
N THR A 136 -1.72 15.11 -3.76
CA THR A 136 -0.73 14.09 -3.38
C THR A 136 -0.57 14.01 -1.87
N SER A 137 -0.05 12.88 -1.40
CA SER A 137 0.56 12.76 -0.08
C SER A 137 1.86 11.97 -0.19
N CYS A 138 2.74 12.18 0.78
CA CYS A 138 3.91 11.34 0.99
C CYS A 138 3.83 10.82 2.42
N ASP A 139 3.78 9.50 2.57
CA ASP A 139 3.55 8.85 3.85
C ASP A 139 4.64 7.80 4.10
N ILE A 140 5.08 7.70 5.35
CA ILE A 140 5.97 6.67 5.85
C ILE A 140 5.19 5.85 6.88
N PHE A 141 5.14 4.55 6.70
CA PHE A 141 4.54 3.62 7.64
C PHE A 141 5.60 2.72 8.24
N ARG A 142 5.59 2.56 9.57
CA ARG A 142 6.27 1.44 10.21
C ARG A 142 5.27 0.30 10.38
N VAL A 143 5.70 -0.89 9.98
CA VAL A 143 4.88 -2.09 9.90
C VAL A 143 5.39 -3.11 10.90
N GLN A 144 4.49 -3.69 11.68
CA GLN A 144 4.74 -4.80 12.57
C GLN A 144 3.53 -5.73 12.54
N ASP A 145 3.77 -7.05 12.46
CA ASP A 145 2.70 -8.07 12.42
C ASP A 145 1.64 -7.75 11.34
N GLU A 146 2.12 -7.37 10.13
CA GLU A 146 1.30 -6.98 8.96
C GLU A 146 0.35 -5.80 9.19
N ARG A 147 0.61 -4.98 10.22
CA ARG A 147 -0.18 -3.79 10.56
C ARG A 147 0.68 -2.55 10.64
N ILE A 148 0.08 -1.41 10.33
CA ILE A 148 0.69 -0.09 10.54
C ILE A 148 0.69 0.19 12.05
N VAL A 149 1.87 0.36 12.63
CA VAL A 149 2.03 0.71 14.04
C VAL A 149 2.42 2.17 14.23
N GLU A 150 3.06 2.79 13.23
CA GLU A 150 3.37 4.23 13.24
C GLU A 150 3.24 4.83 11.83
N HIS A 151 2.92 6.11 11.78
CA HIS A 151 2.73 6.86 10.54
C HIS A 151 3.29 8.28 10.67
N TRP A 152 4.13 8.66 9.72
CA TRP A 152 4.56 10.02 9.42
C TRP A 152 4.05 10.36 8.03
N GLY A 153 3.30 11.43 7.89
CA GLY A 153 2.70 11.76 6.61
C GLY A 153 2.61 13.25 6.38
N MET A 154 2.57 13.62 5.11
CA MET A 154 2.32 14.98 4.67
C MET A 154 1.40 14.95 3.44
N GLY A 155 0.14 15.32 3.63
CA GLY A 155 -0.80 15.52 2.54
C GLY A 155 -0.86 16.99 2.14
N ASP A 156 -1.10 17.26 0.86
CA ASP A 156 -1.30 18.60 0.33
C ASP A 156 -2.71 19.14 0.70
N ILE A 157 -2.93 19.34 2.00
CA ILE A 157 -4.21 19.86 2.51
C ILE A 157 -4.46 21.30 2.01
N ALA A 158 -3.41 22.11 1.91
CA ALA A 158 -3.51 23.47 1.41
C ALA A 158 -3.97 23.50 -0.06
N GLY A 159 -3.40 22.64 -0.92
CA GLY A 159 -3.81 22.49 -2.30
C GLY A 159 -5.23 21.95 -2.44
N VAL A 160 -5.64 20.99 -1.59
CA VAL A 160 -7.04 20.52 -1.54
C VAL A 160 -7.98 21.68 -1.23
N LEU A 161 -7.72 22.45 -0.18
CA LEU A 161 -8.55 23.59 0.21
C LEU A 161 -8.60 24.68 -0.88
N ALA A 162 -7.48 24.93 -1.56
CA ALA A 162 -7.45 25.86 -2.70
C ALA A 162 -8.35 25.37 -3.85
N GLN A 163 -8.26 24.10 -4.24
CA GLN A 163 -9.12 23.50 -5.27
C GLN A 163 -10.61 23.53 -4.91
N LEU A 164 -10.94 23.29 -3.62
CA LEU A 164 -12.33 23.32 -3.14
C LEU A 164 -12.94 24.73 -3.16
N ARG A 165 -12.11 25.77 -2.95
CA ARG A 165 -12.54 27.17 -2.88
C ARG A 165 -12.47 27.94 -4.20
N ALA A 166 -11.73 27.39 -5.18
CA ALA A 166 -11.58 28.01 -6.50
C ALA A 166 -12.92 28.08 -7.23
#